data_9a108d42d3c9e81f98a7e599018df1b4
#
_entry.id   9a108d42d3c9e81f98a7e599018df1b4
#
_cell.length_a   1.000
_cell.length_b   1.000
_cell.length_c   1.000
_cell.angle_alpha   90.00
_cell.angle_beta   90.00
_cell.angle_gamma   90.00
#
_symmetry.space_group_name_H-M   'P 1'
#
loop_
_entity.id
_entity.type
_entity.pdbx_description
1 polymer ?
#
loop_
_entity_poly.entity_id
_entity_poly.type
_entity_poly.pdbx_seq_one_letter_code
_entity_poly.pdbx_strand_id
1 'polypeptide(L)'
;FPWAGDPYKMKARMSPRFGISHPVTDNDVLYFYYGHFSQLPTFQYVYAKINSKSQSTYQVFGNPNLNPKTTVQYELGVKHRFSEDQVLELKAYWKDMFDYETSQTIQPSNPKYAHLSFNMYFNADYARARGIEAILKTRLLQNWYIDLNFNYSIVTGKSSSPLDNLLVQAGQLSEKPLGENYMSWDRPIHFFTNLSYTHPTNWGISARVEFESGRRYTRSIQDTIILINEQPYYDGPREDDRPYAYVSKEAKKNIELKLYKTVKL
;
A
#
# COMPACT_ATOMS: atom_id res chain seq x y z
N PHE A 1 24.22 24.51 2.65
CA PHE A 1 23.34 23.31 2.54
C PHE A 1 22.66 23.11 3.90
N PRO A 2 21.34 22.84 3.98
CA PRO A 2 20.60 22.71 5.25
C PRO A 2 21.11 21.61 6.18
N TRP A 3 21.98 20.73 5.70
CA TRP A 3 22.61 19.63 6.43
C TRP A 3 24.14 19.81 6.60
N ALA A 4 24.74 20.82 5.98
CA ALA A 4 26.16 21.13 6.17
C ALA A 4 26.32 21.83 7.52
N GLY A 5 26.58 21.07 8.56
CA GLY A 5 26.78 21.56 9.92
C GLY A 5 25.64 21.28 10.89
N ASP A 6 24.50 20.73 10.44
CA ASP A 6 23.48 20.26 11.38
C ASP A 6 23.88 18.87 11.89
N PRO A 7 24.23 18.71 13.17
CA PRO A 7 24.66 17.42 13.67
C PRO A 7 23.51 16.42 13.50
N TYR A 8 23.84 15.18 13.16
CA TYR A 8 22.89 14.09 13.14
C TYR A 8 22.10 14.06 14.44
N LYS A 9 20.81 14.33 14.39
CA LYS A 9 19.93 14.34 15.57
C LYS A 9 19.41 12.93 15.81
N MET A 10 19.68 12.40 17.00
CA MET A 10 19.04 11.17 17.43
C MET A 10 17.53 11.37 17.44
N LYS A 11 16.81 10.46 16.76
CA LYS A 11 15.35 10.49 16.66
C LYS A 11 14.76 9.44 17.57
N ALA A 12 13.92 9.88 18.50
CA ALA A 12 13.12 9.01 19.36
C ALA A 12 11.65 9.11 18.93
N ARG A 13 10.97 7.98 18.84
CA ARG A 13 9.53 7.91 18.52
C ARG A 13 8.83 7.06 19.57
N MET A 14 7.76 7.58 20.13
CA MET A 14 6.85 6.82 20.96
C MET A 14 5.76 6.22 20.07
N SER A 15 5.45 4.94 20.29
CA SER A 15 4.42 4.20 19.54
C SER A 15 3.37 3.64 20.51
N PRO A 16 2.50 4.51 21.07
CA PRO A 16 1.46 4.08 22.00
C PRO A 16 0.45 3.19 21.29
N ARG A 17 -0.05 2.19 22.01
CA ARG A 17 -1.09 1.29 21.54
C ARG A 17 -2.09 1.08 22.66
N PHE A 18 -3.37 1.17 22.31
CA PHE A 18 -4.46 1.02 23.24
C PHE A 18 -5.51 0.12 22.61
N GLY A 19 -6.00 -0.85 23.35
CA GLY A 19 -7.08 -1.72 22.94
C GLY A 19 -8.05 -1.93 24.10
N ILE A 20 -9.34 -1.88 23.79
CA ILE A 20 -10.41 -2.22 24.72
C ILE A 20 -11.35 -3.21 24.04
N SER A 21 -11.79 -4.21 24.77
CA SER A 21 -12.85 -5.12 24.33
C SER A 21 -13.89 -5.26 25.43
N HIS A 22 -15.15 -5.30 25.04
CA HIS A 22 -16.26 -5.40 25.94
C HIS A 22 -17.24 -6.49 25.47
N PRO A 23 -17.51 -7.53 26.28
CA PRO A 23 -18.59 -8.47 25.98
C PRO A 23 -19.93 -7.76 26.15
N VAL A 24 -20.68 -7.65 25.04
CA VAL A 24 -22.04 -7.05 25.06
C VAL A 24 -23.09 -8.09 25.43
N THR A 25 -22.87 -9.30 24.93
CA THR A 25 -23.65 -10.49 25.28
C THR A 25 -22.72 -11.68 25.50
N ASP A 26 -23.24 -12.85 25.84
CA ASP A 26 -22.45 -14.10 25.93
C ASP A 26 -21.84 -14.51 24.58
N ASN A 27 -22.39 -14.00 23.46
CA ASN A 27 -21.98 -14.34 22.12
C ASN A 27 -21.34 -13.17 21.36
N ASP A 28 -21.45 -11.94 21.86
CA ASP A 28 -21.01 -10.73 21.17
C ASP A 28 -19.94 -10.01 21.95
N VAL A 29 -18.83 -9.71 21.29
CA VAL A 29 -17.74 -8.88 21.81
C VAL A 29 -17.52 -7.71 20.88
N LEU A 30 -17.67 -6.50 21.42
CA LEU A 30 -17.28 -5.26 20.75
C LEU A 30 -15.84 -4.93 21.14
N TYR A 31 -15.02 -4.49 20.18
CA TYR A 31 -13.67 -4.02 20.47
C TYR A 31 -13.32 -2.77 19.69
N PHE A 32 -12.44 -1.99 20.29
CA PHE A 32 -11.81 -0.82 19.69
C PHE A 32 -10.31 -0.92 19.86
N TYR A 33 -9.57 -0.54 18.84
CA TYR A 33 -8.12 -0.47 18.86
C TYR A 33 -7.63 0.85 18.29
N TYR A 34 -6.64 1.42 18.97
CA TYR A 34 -5.90 2.60 18.53
C TYR A 34 -4.40 2.32 18.66
N GLY A 35 -3.60 2.68 17.65
CA GLY A 35 -2.18 2.45 17.72
C GLY A 35 -1.35 3.32 16.80
N HIS A 36 -0.15 3.67 17.27
CA HIS A 36 0.89 4.28 16.47
C HIS A 36 1.93 3.23 16.10
N PHE A 37 2.33 3.26 14.84
CA PHE A 37 3.37 2.40 14.29
C PHE A 37 4.42 3.28 13.62
N SER A 38 5.68 2.95 13.82
CA SER A 38 6.80 3.68 13.24
C SER A 38 7.67 2.72 12.44
N GLN A 39 8.04 3.13 11.23
CA GLN A 39 8.92 2.37 10.33
C GLN A 39 10.10 3.24 9.92
N LEU A 40 11.31 2.74 10.12
CA LEU A 40 12.51 3.44 9.67
C LEU A 40 12.51 3.63 8.15
N PRO A 41 13.05 4.76 7.66
CA PRO A 41 13.26 4.96 6.24
C PRO A 41 14.15 3.86 5.64
N THR A 42 13.91 3.53 4.39
CA THR A 42 14.79 2.61 3.66
C THR A 42 16.19 3.22 3.55
N PHE A 43 17.23 2.43 3.82
CA PHE A 43 18.62 2.90 3.77
C PHE A 43 19.00 3.55 2.43
N GLN A 44 18.39 3.12 1.36
CA GLN A 44 18.55 3.76 0.05
C GLN A 44 18.21 5.26 0.09
N TYR A 45 17.14 5.67 0.80
CA TYR A 45 16.73 7.07 0.88
C TYR A 45 17.57 7.87 1.88
N VAL A 46 18.21 7.19 2.82
CA VAL A 46 19.09 7.80 3.83
C VAL A 46 20.50 8.03 3.29
N TYR A 47 21.05 7.04 2.56
CA TYR A 47 22.46 7.01 2.19
C TYR A 47 22.74 7.10 0.69
N ALA A 48 21.73 7.33 -0.16
CA ALA A 48 21.95 7.47 -1.59
C ALA A 48 22.98 8.56 -1.88
N LYS A 49 24.00 8.21 -2.67
CA LYS A 49 25.02 9.14 -3.16
C LYS A 49 24.90 9.24 -4.67
N ILE A 50 25.06 10.44 -5.19
CA ILE A 50 25.22 10.63 -6.62
C ILE A 50 26.56 10.03 -7.01
N ASN A 51 26.51 9.06 -7.92
CA ASN A 51 27.70 8.53 -8.55
C ASN A 51 27.81 9.13 -9.95
N SER A 52 28.89 9.84 -10.21
CA SER A 52 29.16 10.44 -11.53
C SER A 52 29.20 9.43 -12.69
N LYS A 53 29.38 8.15 -12.37
CA LYS A 53 29.32 7.03 -13.34
C LYS A 53 27.92 6.45 -13.52
N SER A 54 26.93 6.90 -12.73
CA SER A 54 25.54 6.47 -12.90
C SER A 54 24.95 7.13 -14.12
N GLN A 55 24.46 6.33 -15.05
CA GLN A 55 23.72 6.80 -16.23
C GLN A 55 22.26 7.15 -15.90
N SER A 56 21.86 7.13 -14.63
CA SER A 56 20.51 7.51 -14.23
C SER A 56 20.29 9.00 -14.49
N THR A 57 19.29 9.31 -15.29
CA THR A 57 18.85 10.68 -15.57
C THR A 57 18.33 11.40 -14.34
N TYR A 58 17.87 10.64 -13.32
CA TYR A 58 17.28 11.18 -12.09
C TYR A 58 18.13 10.78 -10.89
N GLN A 59 19.12 11.62 -10.60
CA GLN A 59 19.97 11.42 -9.43
C GLN A 59 19.37 12.14 -8.22
N VAL A 60 19.19 11.40 -7.13
CA VAL A 60 18.63 11.92 -5.86
C VAL A 60 19.60 11.64 -4.73
N PHE A 61 19.93 12.67 -3.97
CA PHE A 61 20.72 12.51 -2.74
C PHE A 61 19.88 11.89 -1.62
N GLY A 62 20.49 11.01 -0.87
CA GLY A 62 19.96 10.54 0.40
C GLY A 62 19.91 11.66 1.44
N ASN A 63 18.99 11.50 2.39
CA ASN A 63 18.85 12.43 3.50
C ASN A 63 18.96 11.68 4.84
N PRO A 64 20.08 11.81 5.56
CA PRO A 64 20.24 11.20 6.89
C PRO A 64 19.25 11.70 7.94
N ASN A 65 18.61 12.85 7.69
CA ASN A 65 17.65 13.47 8.60
C ASN A 65 16.20 13.08 8.31
N LEU A 66 15.94 12.06 7.47
CA LEU A 66 14.59 11.55 7.28
C LEU A 66 13.98 11.04 8.58
N ASN A 67 12.73 11.41 8.81
CA ASN A 67 11.94 10.87 9.92
C ASN A 67 11.46 9.45 9.60
N PRO A 68 11.28 8.60 10.60
CA PRO A 68 10.54 7.37 10.43
C PRO A 68 9.10 7.65 9.97
N LYS A 69 8.61 6.85 9.01
CA LYS A 69 7.19 6.87 8.64
C LYS A 69 6.34 6.53 9.85
N THR A 70 5.23 7.21 9.99
CA THR A 70 4.30 6.98 11.11
C THR A 70 2.94 6.58 10.57
N THR A 71 2.37 5.49 11.08
CA THR A 71 1.00 5.09 10.82
C THR A 71 0.21 5.22 12.10
N VAL A 72 -0.89 5.96 12.06
CA VAL A 72 -1.90 6.02 13.13
C VAL A 72 -3.09 5.18 12.68
N GLN A 73 -3.44 4.17 13.46
CA GLN A 73 -4.48 3.21 13.12
C GLN A 73 -5.60 3.22 14.14
N TYR A 74 -6.82 3.22 13.64
CA TYR A 74 -8.06 3.04 14.40
C TYR A 74 -8.78 1.82 13.86
N GLU A 75 -9.28 0.95 14.74
CA GLU A 75 -10.13 -0.18 14.40
C GLU A 75 -11.32 -0.24 15.34
N LEU A 76 -12.48 -0.53 14.79
CA LEU A 76 -13.69 -0.86 15.52
C LEU A 76 -14.22 -2.16 14.94
N GLY A 77 -14.49 -3.13 15.79
CA GLY A 77 -14.98 -4.42 15.34
C GLY A 77 -15.94 -5.07 16.31
N VAL A 78 -16.71 -5.98 15.77
CA VAL A 78 -17.61 -6.86 16.51
C VAL A 78 -17.29 -8.30 16.15
N LYS A 79 -17.21 -9.16 17.16
CA LYS A 79 -17.09 -10.59 17.00
C LYS A 79 -18.36 -11.24 17.53
N HIS A 80 -19.06 -12.00 16.68
CA HIS A 80 -20.25 -12.74 17.02
C HIS A 80 -20.00 -14.24 16.92
N ARG A 81 -20.38 -14.97 17.96
CA ARG A 81 -20.34 -16.42 18.02
C ARG A 81 -21.74 -16.98 17.80
N PHE A 82 -22.00 -17.54 16.64
CA PHE A 82 -23.27 -18.22 16.32
C PHE A 82 -23.42 -19.55 17.06
N SER A 83 -22.30 -20.26 17.23
CA SER A 83 -22.20 -21.52 17.96
C SER A 83 -20.75 -21.74 18.41
N GLU A 84 -20.46 -22.86 19.09
CA GLU A 84 -19.08 -23.23 19.45
C GLU A 84 -18.16 -23.41 18.23
N ASP A 85 -18.75 -23.75 17.12
CA ASP A 85 -18.05 -24.03 15.86
C ASP A 85 -18.10 -22.88 14.83
N GLN A 86 -18.80 -21.77 15.12
CA GLN A 86 -19.03 -20.71 14.14
C GLN A 86 -18.82 -19.32 14.74
N VAL A 87 -17.85 -18.59 14.20
CA VAL A 87 -17.54 -17.21 14.62
C VAL A 87 -17.42 -16.31 13.39
N LEU A 88 -18.11 -15.19 13.44
CA LEU A 88 -17.99 -14.08 12.48
C LEU A 88 -17.35 -12.89 13.19
N GLU A 89 -16.33 -12.32 12.57
CA GLU A 89 -15.74 -11.05 12.96
C GLU A 89 -15.92 -10.03 11.86
N LEU A 90 -16.48 -8.88 12.18
CA LEU A 90 -16.59 -7.73 11.29
C LEU A 90 -15.81 -6.58 11.89
N LYS A 91 -14.96 -5.94 11.12
CA LYS A 91 -14.23 -4.75 11.57
C LYS A 91 -14.14 -3.70 10.48
N ALA A 92 -14.15 -2.45 10.92
CA ALA A 92 -13.81 -1.30 10.13
C ALA A 92 -12.49 -0.73 10.62
N TYR A 93 -11.66 -0.23 9.73
CA TYR A 93 -10.39 0.37 10.09
C TYR A 93 -10.10 1.65 9.28
N TRP A 94 -9.32 2.50 9.93
CA TRP A 94 -8.78 3.73 9.34
C TRP A 94 -7.31 3.84 9.70
N LYS A 95 -6.45 4.12 8.70
CA LYS A 95 -5.01 4.29 8.86
C LYS A 95 -4.59 5.58 8.19
N ASP A 96 -4.04 6.51 8.98
CA ASP A 96 -3.36 7.70 8.45
C ASP A 96 -1.85 7.45 8.49
N MET A 97 -1.21 7.61 7.36
CA MET A 97 0.21 7.33 7.15
C MET A 97 0.92 8.63 6.79
N PHE A 98 1.87 9.05 7.61
CA PHE A 98 2.60 10.30 7.51
C PHE A 98 4.09 10.07 7.32
N ASP A 99 4.79 11.16 7.01
CA ASP A 99 6.24 11.16 6.84
C ASP A 99 6.72 10.23 5.70
N TYR A 100 5.91 10.04 4.65
CA TYR A 100 6.36 9.33 3.46
C TYR A 100 7.44 10.12 2.73
N GLU A 101 8.43 9.40 2.23
CA GLU A 101 9.53 10.01 1.49
C GLU A 101 9.06 10.46 0.11
N THR A 102 9.51 11.64 -0.28
CA THR A 102 9.37 12.18 -1.64
C THR A 102 10.65 12.91 -2.03
N SER A 103 10.93 12.98 -3.32
CA SER A 103 12.04 13.76 -3.84
C SER A 103 11.63 15.22 -4.04
N GLN A 104 12.50 16.13 -3.69
CA GLN A 104 12.32 17.56 -3.94
C GLN A 104 13.61 18.16 -4.50
N THR A 105 13.45 19.12 -5.40
CA THR A 105 14.58 19.88 -5.92
C THR A 105 14.93 21.01 -4.96
N ILE A 106 16.16 21.03 -4.51
CA ILE A 106 16.72 22.12 -3.69
C ILE A 106 17.41 23.09 -4.64
N GLN A 107 16.99 24.34 -4.57
CA GLN A 107 17.62 25.44 -5.29
C GLN A 107 18.40 26.33 -4.31
N PRO A 108 19.61 26.76 -4.67
CA PRO A 108 20.33 27.76 -3.90
C PRO A 108 19.53 29.07 -3.84
N SER A 109 19.52 29.72 -2.67
CA SER A 109 18.82 31.01 -2.47
C SER A 109 19.35 32.13 -3.35
N ASN A 110 20.60 32.03 -3.81
CA ASN A 110 21.19 33.01 -4.73
C ASN A 110 20.94 32.58 -6.20
N PRO A 111 20.21 33.37 -7.01
CA PRO A 111 19.91 33.06 -8.40
C PRO A 111 21.13 32.76 -9.27
N LYS A 112 22.29 33.35 -8.93
CA LYS A 112 23.56 33.10 -9.64
C LYS A 112 23.96 31.62 -9.63
N TYR A 113 23.53 30.88 -8.62
CA TYR A 113 23.84 29.47 -8.42
C TYR A 113 22.66 28.54 -8.69
N ALA A 114 21.59 29.01 -9.34
CA ALA A 114 20.41 28.20 -9.65
C ALA A 114 20.75 26.93 -10.46
N HIS A 115 21.81 26.97 -11.27
CA HIS A 115 22.33 25.83 -12.02
C HIS A 115 22.94 24.72 -11.13
N LEU A 116 23.16 24.99 -9.85
CA LEU A 116 23.67 24.03 -8.87
C LEU A 116 22.50 23.35 -8.09
N SER A 117 21.29 23.42 -8.60
CA SER A 117 20.16 22.70 -8.02
C SER A 117 20.39 21.19 -8.03
N PHE A 118 19.90 20.51 -6.98
CA PHE A 118 20.00 19.07 -6.85
C PHE A 118 18.75 18.49 -6.18
N ASN A 119 18.52 17.20 -6.40
CA ASN A 119 17.38 16.51 -5.84
C ASN A 119 17.75 15.76 -4.55
N MET A 120 16.86 15.78 -3.57
CA MET A 120 17.05 15.11 -2.27
C MET A 120 15.72 14.56 -1.76
N TYR A 121 15.80 13.51 -0.93
CA TYR A 121 14.62 12.95 -0.28
C TYR A 121 14.20 13.74 0.96
N PHE A 122 12.87 13.93 1.12
CA PHE A 122 12.22 14.60 2.25
C PHE A 122 10.98 13.82 2.69
N ASN A 123 10.55 14.01 3.94
CA ASN A 123 9.27 13.54 4.45
C ASN A 123 8.19 14.59 4.15
N ALA A 124 7.53 14.50 3.02
CA ALA A 124 6.53 15.48 2.59
C ALA A 124 5.27 14.85 1.97
N ASP A 125 5.18 13.53 1.95
CA ASP A 125 4.01 12.82 1.45
C ASP A 125 3.26 12.09 2.56
N TYR A 126 2.00 11.78 2.26
CA TYR A 126 1.10 11.04 3.14
C TYR A 126 0.25 10.07 2.33
N ALA A 127 -0.29 9.08 3.01
CA ALA A 127 -1.29 8.18 2.46
C ALA A 127 -2.34 7.86 3.54
N ARG A 128 -3.50 7.38 3.11
CA ARG A 128 -4.60 6.98 3.96
C ARG A 128 -5.19 5.68 3.46
N ALA A 129 -5.39 4.72 4.34
CA ALA A 129 -6.10 3.49 4.03
C ALA A 129 -7.31 3.37 4.95
N ARG A 130 -8.45 3.01 4.37
CA ARG A 130 -9.70 2.79 5.09
C ARG A 130 -10.42 1.59 4.49
N GLY A 131 -11.05 0.80 5.33
CA GLY A 131 -11.70 -0.40 4.84
C GLY A 131 -12.52 -1.12 5.87
N ILE A 132 -13.16 -2.17 5.39
CA ILE A 132 -13.91 -3.13 6.19
C ILE A 132 -13.34 -4.52 5.95
N GLU A 133 -13.37 -5.34 6.99
CA GLU A 133 -12.92 -6.74 6.92
C GLU A 133 -13.96 -7.64 7.56
N ALA A 134 -14.26 -8.76 6.92
CA ALA A 134 -15.13 -9.80 7.43
C ALA A 134 -14.36 -11.12 7.46
N ILE A 135 -14.35 -11.77 8.63
CA ILE A 135 -13.69 -13.05 8.86
C ILE A 135 -14.72 -14.04 9.39
N LEU A 136 -15.00 -15.08 8.63
CA LEU A 136 -15.86 -16.18 9.06
C LEU A 136 -15.04 -17.45 9.24
N LYS A 137 -15.06 -17.98 10.46
CA LYS A 137 -14.49 -19.29 10.78
C LYS A 137 -15.60 -20.23 11.19
N THR A 138 -15.69 -21.36 10.52
CA THR A 138 -16.74 -22.33 10.82
C THR A 138 -16.24 -23.76 10.62
N ARG A 139 -16.67 -24.64 11.54
CA ARG A 139 -16.55 -26.09 11.41
C ARG A 139 -17.93 -26.67 11.12
N LEU A 140 -18.07 -27.26 9.95
CA LEU A 140 -19.34 -27.90 9.53
C LEU A 140 -19.19 -29.43 9.59
N LEU A 141 -20.22 -30.10 10.12
CA LEU A 141 -20.33 -31.55 10.13
C LEU A 141 -19.06 -32.26 10.67
N GLN A 142 -18.41 -31.64 11.67
CA GLN A 142 -17.17 -32.10 12.35
C GLN A 142 -15.93 -32.31 11.44
N ASN A 143 -16.13 -32.50 10.16
CA ASN A 143 -15.05 -32.87 9.20
C ASN A 143 -14.64 -31.72 8.28
N TRP A 144 -15.47 -30.70 8.13
CA TRP A 144 -15.18 -29.55 7.28
C TRP A 144 -14.78 -28.34 8.11
N TYR A 145 -13.70 -27.71 7.72
CA TYR A 145 -13.27 -26.43 8.28
C TYR A 145 -13.21 -25.39 7.16
N ILE A 146 -13.85 -24.24 7.39
CA ILE A 146 -13.87 -23.10 6.47
C ILE A 146 -13.33 -21.89 7.20
N ASP A 147 -12.33 -21.24 6.62
CA ASP A 147 -11.82 -19.93 7.04
C ASP A 147 -11.93 -18.98 5.84
N LEU A 148 -12.89 -18.07 5.91
CA LEU A 148 -13.18 -17.12 4.86
C LEU A 148 -12.80 -15.72 5.33
N ASN A 149 -12.02 -15.02 4.53
CA ASN A 149 -11.60 -13.66 4.80
C ASN A 149 -11.93 -12.77 3.59
N PHE A 150 -12.61 -11.70 3.85
CA PHE A 150 -12.97 -10.68 2.88
C PHE A 150 -12.49 -9.33 3.38
N ASN A 151 -11.77 -8.59 2.55
CA ASN A 151 -11.34 -7.22 2.82
C ASN A 151 -11.76 -6.33 1.64
N TYR A 152 -12.42 -5.23 1.97
CA TYR A 152 -12.63 -4.13 1.06
C TYR A 152 -11.92 -2.90 1.60
N SER A 153 -11.03 -2.30 0.81
CA SER A 153 -10.26 -1.14 1.23
C SER A 153 -10.09 -0.12 0.11
N ILE A 154 -9.87 1.12 0.51
CA ILE A 154 -9.53 2.23 -0.36
C ILE A 154 -8.25 2.84 0.17
N VAL A 155 -7.24 2.95 -0.69
CA VAL A 155 -5.97 3.60 -0.34
C VAL A 155 -5.80 4.84 -1.21
N THR A 156 -5.76 6.00 -0.54
CA THR A 156 -5.56 7.30 -1.17
C THR A 156 -4.31 7.98 -0.61
N GLY A 157 -3.76 8.91 -1.33
CA GLY A 157 -2.60 9.68 -0.90
C GLY A 157 -2.15 10.67 -1.96
N LYS A 158 -0.99 11.27 -1.75
CA LYS A 158 -0.48 12.31 -2.61
C LYS A 158 0.41 11.77 -3.73
N SER A 159 1.26 10.79 -3.44
CA SER A 159 2.17 10.20 -4.42
C SER A 159 2.39 8.71 -4.18
N SER A 160 2.48 7.96 -5.27
CA SER A 160 2.66 6.50 -5.23
C SER A 160 4.12 6.09 -5.15
N SER A 161 5.04 6.98 -5.52
CA SER A 161 6.49 6.75 -5.51
C SER A 161 7.23 7.98 -5.02
N PRO A 162 8.33 7.83 -4.29
CA PRO A 162 9.20 8.95 -3.91
C PRO A 162 9.78 9.74 -5.09
N LEU A 163 9.78 9.15 -6.29
CA LEU A 163 10.31 9.78 -7.51
C LEU A 163 9.26 10.53 -8.33
N ASP A 164 7.96 10.43 -8.00
CA ASP A 164 6.89 11.01 -8.80
C ASP A 164 7.08 12.52 -9.03
N ASN A 165 7.57 13.27 -8.04
CA ASN A 165 7.89 14.68 -8.20
C ASN A 165 8.93 14.97 -9.29
N LEU A 166 9.97 14.15 -9.38
CA LEU A 166 11.01 14.30 -10.39
C LEU A 166 10.50 13.97 -11.78
N LEU A 167 9.66 12.93 -11.88
CA LEU A 167 9.06 12.51 -13.14
C LEU A 167 8.10 13.59 -13.66
N VAL A 168 7.38 14.28 -12.77
CA VAL A 168 6.55 15.44 -13.11
C VAL A 168 7.43 16.60 -13.64
N GLN A 169 8.52 16.94 -12.93
CA GLN A 169 9.44 18.00 -13.36
C GLN A 169 10.12 17.70 -14.70
N ALA A 170 10.32 16.41 -14.98
CA ALA A 170 10.91 15.96 -16.25
C ALA A 170 9.87 15.83 -17.38
N GLY A 171 8.60 16.16 -17.15
CA GLY A 171 7.52 16.02 -18.12
C GLY A 171 7.16 14.58 -18.48
N GLN A 172 7.59 13.61 -17.66
CA GLN A 172 7.28 12.18 -17.87
C GLN A 172 5.99 11.74 -17.16
N LEU A 173 5.53 12.50 -16.20
CA LEU A 173 4.22 12.38 -15.57
C LEU A 173 3.55 13.74 -15.65
N SER A 174 2.22 13.76 -15.78
CA SER A 174 1.44 14.97 -15.61
C SER A 174 1.62 15.54 -14.20
N GLU A 175 1.21 16.79 -14.02
CA GLU A 175 1.28 17.45 -12.72
C GLU A 175 0.62 16.60 -11.64
N LYS A 176 1.27 16.54 -10.47
CA LYS A 176 0.66 15.92 -9.30
C LYS A 176 -0.67 16.60 -9.00
N PRO A 177 -1.76 15.84 -8.88
CA PRO A 177 -3.02 16.41 -8.45
C PRO A 177 -2.85 17.07 -7.07
N LEU A 178 -3.49 18.21 -6.86
CA LEU A 178 -3.46 18.94 -5.58
C LEU A 178 -4.18 18.19 -4.46
N GLY A 179 -5.04 17.23 -4.80
CA GLY A 179 -5.85 16.45 -3.86
C GLY A 179 -5.36 15.02 -3.64
N GLU A 180 -6.10 14.30 -2.80
CA GLU A 180 -5.90 12.86 -2.60
C GLU A 180 -6.33 12.07 -3.84
N ASN A 181 -5.50 11.12 -4.25
CA ASN A 181 -5.77 10.22 -5.37
C ASN A 181 -5.57 8.78 -4.94
N TYR A 182 -6.14 7.86 -5.71
CA TYR A 182 -5.88 6.45 -5.51
C TYR A 182 -4.39 6.14 -5.69
N MET A 183 -3.87 5.36 -4.76
CA MET A 183 -2.48 4.94 -4.85
C MET A 183 -2.31 3.80 -5.85
N SER A 184 -1.16 3.72 -6.51
CA SER A 184 -0.87 2.66 -7.49
C SER A 184 -0.84 1.25 -6.89
N TRP A 185 -0.75 1.13 -5.58
CA TRP A 185 -0.85 -0.14 -4.86
C TRP A 185 -2.23 -0.42 -4.28
N ASP A 186 -3.23 0.47 -4.49
CA ASP A 186 -4.61 0.25 -4.08
C ASP A 186 -5.17 -1.00 -4.76
N ARG A 187 -5.67 -1.93 -3.96
CA ARG A 187 -6.37 -3.14 -4.36
C ARG A 187 -7.65 -3.23 -3.55
N PRO A 188 -8.76 -2.69 -4.07
CA PRO A 188 -9.98 -2.55 -3.29
C PRO A 188 -10.51 -3.84 -2.70
N ILE A 189 -10.43 -4.96 -3.40
CA ILE A 189 -10.98 -6.22 -2.95
C ILE A 189 -9.86 -7.25 -2.79
N HIS A 190 -9.79 -7.83 -1.60
CA HIS A 190 -9.01 -9.01 -1.31
C HIS A 190 -9.90 -10.04 -0.62
N PHE A 191 -10.00 -11.20 -1.21
CA PHE A 191 -10.76 -12.32 -0.71
C PHE A 191 -9.86 -13.54 -0.69
N PHE A 192 -9.85 -14.26 0.42
CA PHE A 192 -9.28 -15.60 0.44
C PHE A 192 -10.11 -16.53 1.32
N THR A 193 -10.15 -17.81 0.94
CA THR A 193 -10.76 -18.85 1.73
C THR A 193 -9.89 -20.09 1.77
N ASN A 194 -9.80 -20.69 2.95
CA ASN A 194 -9.25 -22.02 3.16
C ASN A 194 -10.41 -22.96 3.45
N LEU A 195 -10.56 -23.96 2.63
CA LEU A 195 -11.53 -25.04 2.79
C LEU A 195 -10.76 -26.31 3.07
N SER A 196 -11.06 -26.98 4.17
CA SER A 196 -10.39 -28.24 4.55
C SER A 196 -11.40 -29.28 4.92
N TYR A 197 -11.22 -30.48 4.38
CA TYR A 197 -11.97 -31.67 4.76
C TYR A 197 -11.01 -32.71 5.33
N THR A 198 -11.32 -33.26 6.50
CA THR A 198 -10.54 -34.30 7.13
C THR A 198 -11.43 -35.55 7.30
N HIS A 199 -11.07 -36.61 6.61
CA HIS A 199 -11.79 -37.89 6.71
C HIS A 199 -11.36 -38.67 7.95
N PRO A 200 -12.29 -39.38 8.63
CA PRO A 200 -11.95 -40.17 9.82
C PRO A 200 -10.86 -41.23 9.61
N THR A 201 -10.61 -41.70 8.39
CA THR A 201 -9.57 -42.69 8.05
C THR A 201 -8.21 -42.03 7.70
N ASN A 202 -7.90 -40.90 8.29
CA ASN A 202 -6.60 -40.22 8.23
C ASN A 202 -6.17 -39.72 6.85
N TRP A 203 -7.09 -39.36 5.98
CA TRP A 203 -6.81 -38.60 4.78
C TRP A 203 -7.58 -37.30 4.76
N GLY A 204 -7.15 -36.34 3.99
CA GLY A 204 -7.87 -35.08 3.87
C GLY A 204 -7.51 -34.34 2.58
N ILE A 205 -8.36 -33.38 2.27
CA ILE A 205 -8.18 -32.46 1.15
C ILE A 205 -8.31 -31.05 1.69
N SER A 206 -7.45 -30.15 1.22
CA SER A 206 -7.61 -28.73 1.45
C SER A 206 -7.49 -27.93 0.17
N ALA A 207 -8.27 -26.90 0.06
CA ALA A 207 -8.24 -25.94 -1.04
C ALA A 207 -8.03 -24.53 -0.46
N ARG A 208 -7.14 -23.77 -1.06
CA ARG A 208 -7.00 -22.34 -0.83
C ARG A 208 -7.38 -21.61 -2.10
N VAL A 209 -8.32 -20.70 -2.00
CA VAL A 209 -8.73 -19.82 -3.10
C VAL A 209 -8.43 -18.39 -2.70
N GLU A 210 -7.75 -17.66 -3.56
CA GLU A 210 -7.38 -16.26 -3.36
C GLU A 210 -7.80 -15.43 -4.57
N PHE A 211 -8.38 -14.28 -4.31
CA PHE A 211 -8.75 -13.28 -5.29
C PHE A 211 -8.29 -11.91 -4.80
N GLU A 212 -7.53 -11.20 -5.64
CA GLU A 212 -7.18 -9.81 -5.42
C GLU A 212 -7.61 -8.98 -6.62
N SER A 213 -8.32 -7.89 -6.41
CA SER A 213 -8.60 -6.94 -7.48
C SER A 213 -7.31 -6.35 -8.05
N GLY A 214 -7.37 -5.89 -9.29
CA GLY A 214 -6.24 -5.26 -9.95
C GLY A 214 -5.78 -3.99 -9.23
N ARG A 215 -4.49 -3.69 -9.36
CA ARG A 215 -3.90 -2.43 -8.88
C ARG A 215 -4.42 -1.26 -9.70
N ARG A 216 -4.55 -0.11 -9.07
CA ARG A 216 -4.85 1.14 -9.75
C ARG A 216 -3.67 1.60 -10.59
N TYR A 217 -3.96 2.21 -11.74
CA TYR A 217 -2.97 2.87 -12.58
C TYR A 217 -3.61 3.98 -13.38
N THR A 218 -2.80 4.96 -13.78
CA THR A 218 -3.20 5.98 -14.75
C THR A 218 -3.00 5.40 -16.15
N ARG A 219 -4.05 5.40 -16.95
CA ARG A 219 -3.98 4.93 -18.31
C ARG A 219 -3.32 6.00 -19.16
N SER A 220 -2.20 5.65 -19.80
CA SER A 220 -1.67 6.43 -20.90
C SER A 220 -2.42 6.04 -22.17
N ILE A 221 -3.02 6.99 -22.84
CA ILE A 221 -3.59 6.78 -24.16
C ILE A 221 -2.41 6.80 -25.13
N GLN A 222 -2.06 5.66 -25.68
CA GLN A 222 -1.18 5.61 -26.83
C GLN A 222 -1.97 6.16 -28.02
N ASP A 223 -1.59 7.34 -28.46
CA ASP A 223 -2.32 8.03 -29.50
C ASP A 223 -2.30 7.35 -30.84
N THR A 224 -3.40 7.54 -31.51
CA THR A 224 -3.59 7.36 -32.93
C THR A 224 -2.42 8.00 -33.70
N ILE A 225 -1.75 7.22 -34.52
CA ILE A 225 -0.79 7.74 -35.48
C ILE A 225 -1.57 8.68 -36.39
N ILE A 226 -1.39 9.98 -36.22
CA ILE A 226 -1.96 10.98 -37.12
C ILE A 226 -1.02 11.05 -38.31
N LEU A 227 -1.52 10.73 -39.50
CA LEU A 227 -0.75 10.91 -40.74
C LEU A 227 -0.86 12.38 -41.14
N ILE A 228 0.24 13.10 -41.03
CA ILE A 228 0.35 14.44 -41.58
C ILE A 228 1.24 14.33 -42.84
N ASN A 229 0.67 14.63 -44.01
CA ASN A 229 1.33 14.50 -45.29
C ASN A 229 1.92 13.08 -45.50
N GLU A 230 1.15 12.05 -45.20
CA GLU A 230 1.54 10.64 -45.31
C GLU A 230 2.72 10.21 -44.40
N GLN A 231 3.20 11.10 -43.55
CA GLN A 231 4.21 10.79 -42.53
C GLN A 231 3.56 10.56 -41.17
N PRO A 232 3.95 9.50 -40.46
CA PRO A 232 3.42 9.26 -39.11
C PRO A 232 3.90 10.34 -38.13
N TYR A 233 2.97 11.08 -37.58
CA TYR A 233 3.21 12.05 -36.53
C TYR A 233 2.78 11.48 -35.17
N TYR A 234 3.71 11.40 -34.23
CA TYR A 234 3.43 11.01 -32.86
C TYR A 234 3.13 12.26 -32.05
N ASP A 235 1.87 12.44 -31.66
CA ASP A 235 1.45 13.58 -30.81
C ASP A 235 1.80 13.35 -29.32
N GLY A 236 2.63 12.37 -29.03
CA GLY A 236 3.03 12.03 -27.67
C GLY A 236 1.95 11.33 -26.85
N PRO A 237 2.29 10.72 -25.70
CA PRO A 237 1.32 10.08 -24.85
C PRO A 237 0.45 11.15 -24.17
N ARG A 238 -0.84 11.21 -24.51
CA ARG A 238 -1.82 11.98 -23.76
C ARG A 238 -2.30 11.19 -22.55
N GLU A 239 -2.40 11.84 -21.43
CA GLU A 239 -3.08 11.26 -20.28
C GLU A 239 -4.59 11.22 -20.54
N ASP A 240 -5.21 10.17 -20.04
CA ASP A 240 -6.66 10.05 -19.99
C ASP A 240 -7.21 11.20 -19.10
N ASP A 241 -8.26 11.91 -19.55
CA ASP A 241 -8.92 12.97 -18.79
C ASP A 241 -9.53 12.48 -17.46
N ARG A 242 -9.49 11.17 -17.21
CA ARG A 242 -9.96 10.57 -15.97
C ARG A 242 -9.00 10.86 -14.81
N PRO A 243 -9.53 10.90 -13.57
CA PRO A 243 -8.71 11.10 -12.38
C PRO A 243 -7.53 10.14 -12.31
N TYR A 244 -6.43 10.61 -11.74
CA TYR A 244 -5.20 9.84 -11.54
C TYR A 244 -5.48 8.48 -10.88
N ALA A 245 -4.87 7.40 -11.43
CA ALA A 245 -5.03 6.03 -10.95
C ALA A 245 -6.49 5.51 -10.93
N TYR A 246 -7.34 6.00 -11.81
CA TYR A 246 -8.75 5.58 -11.86
C TYR A 246 -8.95 4.16 -12.41
N VAL A 247 -8.11 3.71 -13.33
CA VAL A 247 -8.24 2.42 -14.00
C VAL A 247 -7.59 1.32 -13.17
N SER A 248 -8.20 0.13 -13.13
CA SER A 248 -7.63 -1.05 -12.46
C SER A 248 -6.99 -2.00 -13.47
N LYS A 249 -5.84 -2.58 -13.14
CA LYS A 249 -5.25 -3.73 -13.84
C LYS A 249 -6.11 -4.98 -13.65
N GLU A 250 -5.76 -6.05 -14.35
CA GLU A 250 -6.42 -7.34 -14.19
C GLU A 250 -6.31 -7.87 -12.75
N ALA A 251 -7.34 -8.57 -12.32
CA ALA A 251 -7.39 -9.22 -11.02
C ALA A 251 -6.47 -10.44 -10.97
N LYS A 252 -5.82 -10.64 -9.83
CA LYS A 252 -5.06 -11.86 -9.55
C LYS A 252 -5.97 -12.91 -8.94
N LYS A 253 -5.88 -14.15 -9.45
CA LYS A 253 -6.61 -15.31 -8.95
C LYS A 253 -5.62 -16.44 -8.72
N ASN A 254 -5.72 -17.11 -7.58
CA ASN A 254 -4.90 -18.25 -7.24
C ASN A 254 -5.76 -19.35 -6.62
N ILE A 255 -5.51 -20.59 -6.99
CA ILE A 255 -6.16 -21.79 -6.41
C ILE A 255 -5.06 -22.81 -6.13
N GLU A 256 -4.96 -23.21 -4.88
CA GLU A 256 -4.06 -24.24 -4.42
C GLU A 256 -4.86 -25.40 -3.87
N LEU A 257 -4.52 -26.61 -4.29
CA LEU A 257 -5.12 -27.86 -3.80
C LEU A 257 -4.06 -28.73 -3.15
N LYS A 258 -4.40 -29.29 -1.99
CA LYS A 258 -3.54 -30.23 -1.25
C LYS A 258 -4.34 -31.45 -0.85
N LEU A 259 -3.84 -32.63 -1.23
CA LEU A 259 -4.33 -33.92 -0.76
C LEU A 259 -3.27 -34.53 0.15
N TYR A 260 -3.69 -35.09 1.28
CA TYR A 260 -2.77 -35.73 2.22
C TYR A 260 -3.37 -36.99 2.84
N LYS A 261 -2.48 -37.91 3.23
CA LYS A 261 -2.83 -39.11 4.00
C LYS A 261 -1.79 -39.31 5.10
N THR A 262 -2.25 -39.50 6.33
CA THR A 262 -1.39 -39.83 7.46
C THR A 262 -1.33 -41.36 7.61
N VAL A 263 -0.13 -41.92 7.60
CA VAL A 263 0.13 -43.35 7.83
C VAL A 263 0.77 -43.48 9.21
N LYS A 264 0.17 -44.28 10.08
CA LYS A 264 0.84 -44.66 11.34
C LYS A 264 1.86 -45.76 10.99
N LEU A 265 3.11 -45.46 11.26
CA LEU A 265 4.22 -46.42 11.17
C LEU A 265 4.27 -47.23 12.47
#